data_dcfdab13f1d5e3d91fe758ffec5f1ce0
#
_entry.id   dcfdab13f1d5e3d91fe758ffec5f1ce0
#
_cell.length_a   1.000
_cell.length_b   1.000
_cell.length_c   1.000
_cell.angle_alpha   90.00
_cell.angle_beta   90.00
_cell.angle_gamma   90.00
#
_symmetry.space_group_name_H-M   'P 1'
#
loop_
_entity.id
_entity.type
_entity.pdbx_description
1 polymer ?
#
loop_
_entity_poly.entity_id
_entity_poly.type
_entity_poly.pdbx_seq_one_letter_code
_entity_poly.pdbx_strand_id
1 'polypeptide(L)'
;MSDHLPVLKVRLFGGFSASYGEIPVSFGRNTTTKAMKLLQILLYHGDTGISRDKLLDELYGREELADAANNLRVTAHRLKKIIVDAGLPSHDYINIKKGIYRWDAPMPTEVDAHQFKVLSKDVQACTDKVKKLALLKKICLMYRGEFLPELSGDEWVLVESVQYKNIYSESLQELCKLLIERGDYEEALRFCEPACQLYPFDEWQSVRIDCYMALNRYKDAVQEYENTAKLFF
;
A
#
# COMPACT_ATOMS: atom_id res chain seq x y z
N MET A 1 21.24 11.58 -26.35
CA MET A 1 20.30 11.80 -25.24
C MET A 1 19.64 10.46 -25.00
N SER A 2 19.93 9.79 -23.89
CA SER A 2 19.25 8.54 -23.57
C SER A 2 17.81 8.88 -23.18
N ASP A 3 16.85 8.54 -24.05
CA ASP A 3 15.42 8.62 -23.75
C ASP A 3 15.10 7.63 -22.61
N HIS A 4 15.33 8.07 -21.36
CA HIS A 4 14.81 7.33 -20.24
C HIS A 4 13.30 7.55 -20.20
N LEU A 5 12.54 6.48 -20.46
CA LEU A 5 11.09 6.52 -20.27
C LEU A 5 10.75 6.96 -18.85
N PRO A 6 9.69 7.76 -18.66
CA PRO A 6 9.22 8.13 -17.33
C PRO A 6 8.94 6.90 -16.45
N VAL A 7 9.04 7.05 -15.14
CA VAL A 7 8.76 5.98 -14.19
C VAL A 7 7.25 5.79 -14.06
N LEU A 8 6.80 4.54 -14.08
CA LEU A 8 5.45 4.17 -13.69
C LEU A 8 5.41 4.01 -12.17
N LYS A 9 4.83 5.00 -11.47
CA LYS A 9 4.64 4.96 -10.02
C LYS A 9 3.26 4.38 -9.71
N VAL A 10 3.21 3.32 -8.92
CA VAL A 10 1.99 2.60 -8.54
C VAL A 10 1.78 2.68 -7.04
N ARG A 11 0.56 2.98 -6.63
CA ARG A 11 0.11 2.97 -5.25
C ARG A 11 -0.90 1.85 -5.04
N LEU A 12 -0.70 1.09 -3.97
CA LEU A 12 -1.58 0.03 -3.50
C LEU A 12 -2.13 0.32 -2.10
N PHE A 13 -1.53 1.30 -1.38
CA PHE A 13 -2.02 1.76 -0.07
C PHE A 13 -3.06 2.87 -0.23
N GLY A 14 -4.23 2.68 0.41
CA GLY A 14 -5.35 3.61 0.35
C GLY A 14 -6.12 3.58 -0.97
N GLY A 15 -5.95 2.50 -1.75
CA GLY A 15 -6.59 2.27 -3.04
C GLY A 15 -5.61 2.30 -4.22
N PHE A 16 -6.01 1.60 -5.29
CA PHE A 16 -5.19 1.50 -6.49
C PHE A 16 -5.14 2.81 -7.28
N SER A 17 -3.94 3.31 -7.50
CA SER A 17 -3.70 4.43 -8.42
C SER A 17 -2.31 4.33 -9.06
N ALA A 18 -2.15 4.98 -10.21
CA ALA A 18 -0.84 5.04 -10.88
C ALA A 18 -0.61 6.40 -11.55
N SER A 19 0.67 6.74 -11.74
CA SER A 19 1.10 7.85 -12.57
C SER A 19 2.28 7.44 -13.45
N TYR A 20 2.34 7.98 -14.66
CA TYR A 20 3.45 7.81 -15.58
C TYR A 20 4.23 9.13 -15.67
N GLY A 21 5.40 9.14 -15.05
CA GLY A 21 6.02 10.39 -14.65
C GLY A 21 5.14 11.16 -13.68
N GLU A 22 4.80 12.41 -14.04
CA GLU A 22 3.92 13.27 -13.22
C GLU A 22 2.44 13.23 -13.68
N ILE A 23 2.12 12.43 -14.72
CA ILE A 23 0.77 12.38 -15.30
C ILE A 23 0.01 11.22 -14.66
N PRO A 24 -1.15 11.47 -14.01
CA PRO A 24 -2.02 10.40 -13.53
C PRO A 24 -2.50 9.49 -14.66
N VAL A 25 -2.44 8.17 -14.44
CA VAL A 25 -2.91 7.16 -15.39
C VAL A 25 -4.29 6.68 -14.96
N SER A 26 -5.27 6.78 -15.86
CA SER A 26 -6.63 6.28 -15.61
C SER A 26 -6.87 4.96 -16.34
N PHE A 27 -7.06 3.88 -15.58
CA PHE A 27 -7.42 2.57 -16.12
C PHE A 27 -8.95 2.36 -16.20
N GLY A 28 -9.73 3.44 -16.12
CA GLY A 28 -11.18 3.40 -16.09
C GLY A 28 -11.74 3.47 -14.65
N ARG A 29 -13.07 3.43 -14.55
CA ARG A 29 -13.77 3.64 -13.26
C ARG A 29 -13.81 2.42 -12.34
N ASN A 30 -13.68 1.21 -12.90
CA ASN A 30 -13.85 -0.03 -12.15
C ASN A 30 -12.52 -0.77 -12.00
N THR A 31 -11.91 -0.67 -10.82
CA THR A 31 -10.64 -1.29 -10.45
C THR A 31 -10.80 -2.75 -9.97
N THR A 32 -12.03 -3.27 -9.86
CA THR A 32 -12.31 -4.62 -9.38
C THR A 32 -12.59 -5.65 -10.48
N THR A 33 -12.52 -5.26 -11.75
CA THR A 33 -12.66 -6.20 -12.87
C THR A 33 -11.52 -7.23 -12.87
N LYS A 34 -11.77 -8.43 -13.41
CA LYS A 34 -10.73 -9.48 -13.48
C LYS A 34 -9.45 -8.99 -14.18
N ALA A 35 -9.56 -8.13 -15.19
CA ALA A 35 -8.39 -7.55 -15.86
C ALA A 35 -7.62 -6.58 -14.95
N MET A 36 -8.31 -5.78 -14.15
CA MET A 36 -7.67 -4.89 -13.18
C MET A 36 -7.09 -5.66 -11.99
N LYS A 37 -7.78 -6.70 -11.49
CA LYS A 37 -7.21 -7.61 -10.49
C LYS A 37 -5.92 -8.26 -11.02
N LEU A 38 -5.91 -8.72 -12.27
CA LEU A 38 -4.69 -9.27 -12.89
C LEU A 38 -3.54 -8.25 -12.90
N LEU A 39 -3.81 -6.99 -13.25
CA LEU A 39 -2.83 -5.91 -13.20
C LEU A 39 -2.25 -5.74 -11.79
N GLN A 40 -3.12 -5.63 -10.78
CA GLN A 40 -2.73 -5.42 -9.39
C GLN A 40 -1.91 -6.60 -8.84
N ILE A 41 -2.31 -7.85 -9.14
CA ILE A 41 -1.55 -9.06 -8.79
C ILE A 41 -0.16 -9.05 -9.43
N LEU A 42 -0.07 -8.77 -10.74
CA LEU A 42 1.22 -8.74 -11.44
C LEU A 42 2.15 -7.64 -10.92
N LEU A 43 1.61 -6.43 -10.67
CA LEU A 43 2.36 -5.33 -10.08
C LEU A 43 2.84 -5.66 -8.66
N TYR A 44 1.98 -6.30 -7.86
CA TYR A 44 2.31 -6.70 -6.49
C TYR A 44 3.41 -7.78 -6.45
N HIS A 45 3.35 -8.78 -7.32
CA HIS A 45 4.38 -9.82 -7.39
C HIS A 45 5.66 -9.37 -8.13
N GLY A 46 5.57 -8.35 -8.99
CA GLY A 46 6.70 -7.72 -9.67
C GLY A 46 7.66 -8.71 -10.32
N ASP A 47 8.97 -8.52 -10.07
CA ASP A 47 10.05 -9.33 -10.64
C ASP A 47 10.07 -10.79 -10.12
N THR A 48 9.59 -11.04 -8.90
CA THR A 48 9.51 -12.40 -8.36
C THR A 48 8.53 -13.24 -9.16
N GLY A 49 7.46 -12.62 -9.62
CA GLY A 49 6.39 -13.25 -10.37
C GLY A 49 5.52 -14.18 -9.52
N ILE A 50 4.53 -14.76 -10.18
CA ILE A 50 3.54 -15.65 -9.57
C ILE A 50 3.36 -16.90 -10.44
N SER A 51 3.22 -18.07 -9.83
CA SER A 51 2.92 -19.30 -10.57
C SER A 51 1.50 -19.24 -11.15
N ARG A 52 1.28 -19.99 -12.24
CA ARG A 52 -0.03 -20.03 -12.89
C ARG A 52 -1.15 -20.44 -11.92
N ASP A 53 -0.92 -21.48 -11.14
CA ASP A 53 -1.95 -22.03 -10.24
C ASP A 53 -2.32 -21.00 -9.15
N LYS A 54 -1.30 -20.38 -8.53
CA LYS A 54 -1.50 -19.31 -7.56
C LYS A 54 -2.18 -18.10 -8.18
N LEU A 55 -1.81 -17.72 -9.42
CA LEU A 55 -2.45 -16.60 -10.14
C LEU A 55 -3.93 -16.88 -10.40
N LEU A 56 -4.27 -18.10 -10.80
CA LEU A 56 -5.67 -18.48 -11.01
C LEU A 56 -6.46 -18.46 -9.70
N ASP A 57 -5.86 -18.92 -8.62
CA ASP A 57 -6.46 -18.92 -7.28
C ASP A 57 -6.70 -17.48 -6.79
N GLU A 58 -5.69 -16.60 -6.86
CA GLU A 58 -5.83 -15.19 -6.47
C GLU A 58 -6.82 -14.42 -7.37
N LEU A 59 -6.91 -14.75 -8.67
CA LEU A 59 -7.74 -14.04 -9.63
C LEU A 59 -9.20 -14.49 -9.60
N TYR A 60 -9.45 -15.78 -9.43
CA TYR A 60 -10.78 -16.39 -9.52
C TYR A 60 -11.27 -16.97 -8.19
N GLY A 61 -10.35 -17.23 -7.25
CA GLY A 61 -10.68 -17.83 -5.97
C GLY A 61 -11.32 -19.20 -6.14
N ARG A 62 -12.48 -19.40 -5.52
CA ARG A 62 -13.25 -20.66 -5.57
C ARG A 62 -14.24 -20.75 -6.73
N GLU A 63 -14.15 -19.85 -7.72
CA GLU A 63 -15.03 -19.93 -8.89
C GLU A 63 -14.71 -21.20 -9.70
N GLU A 64 -15.70 -22.03 -9.96
CA GLU A 64 -15.56 -23.16 -10.87
C GLU A 64 -15.42 -22.67 -12.31
N LEU A 65 -14.22 -22.85 -12.89
CA LEU A 65 -13.94 -22.44 -14.25
C LEU A 65 -13.95 -23.64 -15.18
N ALA A 66 -14.84 -23.64 -16.16
CA ALA A 66 -14.86 -24.67 -17.20
C ALA A 66 -13.56 -24.72 -18.03
N ASP A 67 -12.93 -23.54 -18.27
CA ASP A 67 -11.65 -23.40 -18.97
C ASP A 67 -10.84 -22.24 -18.38
N ALA A 68 -10.10 -22.53 -17.32
CA ALA A 68 -9.25 -21.55 -16.63
C ALA A 68 -8.16 -20.96 -17.54
N ALA A 69 -7.62 -21.74 -18.48
CA ALA A 69 -6.57 -21.31 -19.40
C ALA A 69 -7.10 -20.26 -20.38
N ASN A 70 -8.25 -20.51 -20.98
CA ASN A 70 -8.84 -19.58 -21.90
C ASN A 70 -9.32 -18.31 -21.20
N ASN A 71 -9.90 -18.44 -20.01
CA ASN A 71 -10.31 -17.28 -19.20
C ASN A 71 -9.14 -16.37 -18.86
N LEU A 72 -8.00 -16.93 -18.45
CA LEU A 72 -6.79 -16.15 -18.18
C LEU A 72 -6.25 -15.47 -19.44
N ARG A 73 -6.27 -16.16 -20.58
CA ARG A 73 -5.84 -15.58 -21.87
C ARG A 73 -6.72 -14.38 -22.28
N VAL A 74 -8.04 -14.53 -22.15
CA VAL A 74 -9.00 -13.45 -22.44
C VAL A 74 -8.81 -12.27 -21.49
N THR A 75 -8.60 -12.56 -20.20
CA THR A 75 -8.33 -11.52 -19.19
C THR A 75 -7.04 -10.78 -19.47
N ALA A 76 -5.96 -11.48 -19.83
CA ALA A 76 -4.68 -10.87 -20.22
C ALA A 76 -4.81 -10.00 -21.48
N HIS A 77 -5.57 -10.44 -22.47
CA HIS A 77 -5.84 -9.63 -23.67
C HIS A 77 -6.61 -8.33 -23.33
N ARG A 78 -7.63 -8.43 -22.47
CA ARG A 78 -8.37 -7.25 -21.98
C ARG A 78 -7.47 -6.30 -21.21
N LEU A 79 -6.59 -6.82 -20.35
CA LEU A 79 -5.62 -6.02 -19.61
C LEU A 79 -4.70 -5.24 -20.56
N LYS A 80 -4.14 -5.90 -21.58
CA LYS A 80 -3.29 -5.22 -22.58
C LYS A 80 -4.02 -4.04 -23.22
N LYS A 81 -5.28 -4.22 -23.59
CA LYS A 81 -6.10 -3.15 -24.15
C LYS A 81 -6.29 -1.99 -23.15
N ILE A 82 -6.63 -2.29 -21.90
CA ILE A 82 -6.80 -1.28 -20.84
C ILE A 82 -5.52 -0.46 -20.64
N ILE A 83 -4.35 -1.10 -20.65
CA ILE A 83 -3.05 -0.43 -20.48
C ILE A 83 -2.78 0.55 -21.63
N VAL A 84 -3.03 0.11 -22.88
CA VAL A 84 -2.83 0.95 -24.06
C VAL A 84 -3.84 2.11 -24.10
N ASP A 85 -5.11 1.82 -23.80
CA ASP A 85 -6.18 2.84 -23.75
C ASP A 85 -5.91 3.88 -22.64
N ALA A 86 -5.18 3.49 -21.58
CA ALA A 86 -4.73 4.37 -20.51
C ALA A 86 -3.53 5.26 -20.88
N GLY A 87 -3.00 5.15 -22.10
CA GLY A 87 -1.90 5.97 -22.62
C GLY A 87 -0.50 5.49 -22.29
N LEU A 88 -0.36 4.27 -21.77
CA LEU A 88 0.97 3.66 -21.56
C LEU A 88 1.51 3.09 -22.87
N PRO A 89 2.84 2.97 -23.04
CA PRO A 89 3.47 2.43 -24.25
C PRO A 89 2.92 1.06 -24.64
N SER A 90 2.79 0.79 -25.93
CA SER A 90 2.39 -0.53 -26.41
C SER A 90 3.50 -1.55 -26.17
N HIS A 91 3.23 -2.55 -25.33
CA HIS A 91 4.20 -3.58 -24.92
C HIS A 91 3.48 -4.85 -24.45
N ASP A 92 4.21 -5.96 -24.39
CA ASP A 92 3.72 -7.20 -23.76
C ASP A 92 4.05 -7.19 -22.26
N TYR A 93 3.16 -6.57 -21.48
CA TYR A 93 3.33 -6.36 -20.03
C TYR A 93 3.32 -7.64 -19.19
N ILE A 94 3.05 -8.78 -19.78
CA ILE A 94 3.03 -10.07 -19.10
C ILE A 94 4.09 -10.98 -19.70
N ASN A 95 5.15 -11.21 -18.93
CA ASN A 95 6.20 -12.15 -19.30
C ASN A 95 5.93 -13.51 -18.64
N ILE A 96 5.89 -14.57 -19.47
CA ILE A 96 5.65 -15.93 -18.99
C ILE A 96 6.88 -16.78 -19.28
N LYS A 97 7.58 -17.19 -18.20
CA LYS A 97 8.73 -18.10 -18.29
C LYS A 97 8.56 -19.24 -17.30
N LYS A 98 8.62 -20.47 -17.79
CA LYS A 98 8.50 -21.70 -16.95
C LYS A 98 7.24 -21.70 -16.06
N GLY A 99 6.10 -21.24 -16.58
CA GLY A 99 4.84 -21.17 -15.84
C GLY A 99 4.75 -20.06 -14.78
N ILE A 100 5.74 -19.16 -14.72
CA ILE A 100 5.73 -18.00 -13.84
C ILE A 100 5.35 -16.77 -14.64
N TYR A 101 4.34 -16.05 -14.17
CA TYR A 101 3.84 -14.79 -14.73
C TYR A 101 4.50 -13.63 -14.00
N ARG A 102 5.04 -12.66 -14.75
CA ARG A 102 5.72 -11.46 -14.22
C ARG A 102 5.21 -10.22 -14.90
N TRP A 103 5.20 -9.15 -14.14
CA TRP A 103 5.09 -7.81 -14.73
C TRP A 103 6.36 -7.52 -15.54
N ASP A 104 6.17 -7.11 -16.80
CA ASP A 104 7.28 -6.78 -17.71
C ASP A 104 6.91 -5.49 -18.46
N ALA A 105 7.44 -4.38 -18.02
CA ALA A 105 7.16 -3.06 -18.58
C ALA A 105 8.40 -2.49 -19.27
N PRO A 106 8.24 -1.72 -20.36
CA PRO A 106 9.37 -1.08 -21.03
C PRO A 106 9.95 0.09 -20.23
N MET A 107 9.29 0.52 -19.14
CA MET A 107 9.70 1.58 -18.25
C MET A 107 9.96 1.06 -16.84
N PRO A 108 10.78 1.76 -16.04
CA PRO A 108 10.90 1.47 -14.60
C PRO A 108 9.53 1.55 -13.90
N THR A 109 9.24 0.56 -13.07
CA THR A 109 7.99 0.51 -12.28
C THR A 109 8.31 0.55 -10.80
N GLU A 110 7.75 1.52 -10.09
CA GLU A 110 7.87 1.66 -8.64
C GLU A 110 6.52 1.37 -8.00
N VAL A 111 6.49 0.41 -7.08
CA VAL A 111 5.29 0.03 -6.32
C VAL A 111 5.52 0.35 -4.85
N ASP A 112 4.61 1.13 -4.26
CA ASP A 112 4.73 1.59 -2.86
C ASP A 112 4.82 0.42 -1.88
N ALA A 113 4.07 -0.66 -2.09
CA ALA A 113 4.13 -1.85 -1.24
C ALA A 113 5.52 -2.53 -1.25
N HIS A 114 6.24 -2.51 -2.38
CA HIS A 114 7.62 -3.02 -2.46
C HIS A 114 8.58 -2.11 -1.70
N GLN A 115 8.46 -0.80 -1.91
CA GLN A 115 9.29 0.19 -1.20
C GLN A 115 9.05 0.13 0.30
N PHE A 116 7.81 -0.08 0.73
CA PHE A 116 7.44 -0.23 2.14
C PHE A 116 8.11 -1.46 2.77
N LYS A 117 8.10 -2.62 2.08
CA LYS A 117 8.81 -3.83 2.55
C LYS A 117 10.33 -3.63 2.68
N VAL A 118 10.93 -2.90 1.74
CA VAL A 118 12.37 -2.56 1.81
C VAL A 118 12.64 -1.65 3.00
N LEU A 119 11.87 -0.55 3.14
CA LEU A 119 12.01 0.38 4.26
C LEU A 119 11.82 -0.29 5.63
N SER A 120 10.88 -1.22 5.74
CA SER A 120 10.66 -1.98 6.98
C SER A 120 11.92 -2.76 7.39
N LYS A 121 12.60 -3.42 6.45
CA LYS A 121 13.87 -4.10 6.71
C LYS A 121 14.98 -3.13 7.09
N ASP A 122 15.04 -1.97 6.41
CA ASP A 122 16.03 -0.94 6.71
C ASP A 122 15.83 -0.36 8.12
N VAL A 123 14.58 -0.14 8.55
CA VAL A 123 14.23 0.27 9.92
C VAL A 123 14.73 -0.76 10.94
N GLN A 124 14.46 -2.04 10.71
CA GLN A 124 14.85 -3.12 11.61
C GLN A 124 16.37 -3.26 11.72
N ALA A 125 17.11 -3.06 10.63
CA ALA A 125 18.56 -3.16 10.60
C ALA A 125 19.27 -1.89 11.13
N CYS A 126 18.55 -0.75 11.23
CA CYS A 126 19.16 0.52 11.58
C CYS A 126 19.35 0.67 13.10
N THR A 127 20.61 0.86 13.53
CA THR A 127 20.97 1.10 14.95
C THR A 127 21.17 2.58 15.28
N ASP A 128 21.37 3.43 14.26
CA ASP A 128 21.54 4.87 14.42
C ASP A 128 20.17 5.53 14.65
N LYS A 129 19.96 6.14 15.82
CA LYS A 129 18.68 6.74 16.21
C LYS A 129 18.21 7.86 15.26
N VAL A 130 19.13 8.66 14.71
CA VAL A 130 18.77 9.78 13.83
C VAL A 130 18.33 9.26 12.47
N LYS A 131 19.07 8.32 11.91
CA LYS A 131 18.71 7.65 10.64
C LYS A 131 17.42 6.86 10.81
N LYS A 132 17.28 6.12 11.91
CA LYS A 132 16.08 5.34 12.21
C LYS A 132 14.83 6.21 12.27
N LEU A 133 14.92 7.38 12.94
CA LEU A 133 13.82 8.35 12.96
C LEU A 133 13.40 8.80 11.55
N ALA A 134 14.36 9.08 10.67
CA ALA A 134 14.08 9.47 9.30
C ALA A 134 13.41 8.34 8.49
N LEU A 135 13.86 7.09 8.67
CA LEU A 135 13.27 5.90 8.03
C LEU A 135 11.85 5.64 8.54
N LEU A 136 11.61 5.75 9.86
CA LEU A 136 10.29 5.60 10.47
C LEU A 136 9.31 6.67 9.97
N LYS A 137 9.73 7.92 9.86
CA LYS A 137 8.91 8.97 9.25
C LYS A 137 8.54 8.62 7.81
N LYS A 138 9.49 8.13 7.03
CA LYS A 138 9.27 7.78 5.62
C LYS A 138 8.29 6.62 5.48
N ILE A 139 8.42 5.57 6.27
CA ILE A 139 7.51 4.41 6.21
C ILE A 139 6.09 4.78 6.65
N CYS A 140 5.94 5.58 7.71
CA CYS A 140 4.62 6.05 8.16
C CYS A 140 3.93 6.96 7.14
N LEU A 141 4.66 7.82 6.44
CA LEU A 141 4.11 8.66 5.36
C LEU A 141 3.74 7.88 4.10
N MET A 142 4.32 6.71 3.91
CA MET A 142 4.01 5.85 2.76
C MET A 142 2.70 5.10 2.95
N TYR A 143 2.34 4.75 4.18
CA TYR A 143 1.10 4.05 4.51
C TYR A 143 -0.07 5.03 4.54
N ARG A 144 -0.82 5.11 3.44
CA ARG A 144 -1.92 6.09 3.26
C ARG A 144 -3.30 5.50 3.51
N GLY A 145 -3.37 4.26 3.95
CA GLY A 145 -4.59 3.50 4.17
C GLY A 145 -4.34 2.01 3.94
N GLU A 146 -5.37 1.22 4.04
CA GLU A 146 -5.28 -0.23 3.85
C GLU A 146 -4.76 -0.60 2.46
N PHE A 147 -4.14 -1.78 2.38
CA PHE A 147 -3.65 -2.34 1.13
C PHE A 147 -4.82 -2.79 0.26
N LEU A 148 -4.95 -2.25 -0.96
CA LEU A 148 -6.00 -2.55 -1.94
C LEU A 148 -7.41 -2.68 -1.31
N PRO A 149 -7.94 -1.64 -0.64
CA PRO A 149 -9.20 -1.72 0.08
C PRO A 149 -10.39 -2.11 -0.80
N GLU A 150 -10.33 -1.81 -2.10
CA GLU A 150 -11.33 -2.22 -3.08
C GLU A 150 -11.38 -3.74 -3.34
N LEU A 151 -10.34 -4.47 -2.95
CA LEU A 151 -10.21 -5.92 -3.04
C LEU A 151 -10.17 -6.60 -1.66
N SER A 152 -10.63 -5.94 -0.61
CA SER A 152 -10.59 -6.46 0.77
C SER A 152 -11.35 -7.78 0.96
N GLY A 153 -12.22 -8.16 0.01
CA GLY A 153 -12.86 -9.48 -0.01
C GLY A 153 -12.01 -10.62 -0.58
N ASP A 154 -10.86 -10.31 -1.17
CA ASP A 154 -9.97 -11.31 -1.74
C ASP A 154 -8.99 -11.81 -0.64
N GLU A 155 -8.89 -13.13 -0.45
CA GLU A 155 -8.14 -13.75 0.66
C GLU A 155 -6.67 -13.33 0.70
N TRP A 156 -6.00 -13.26 -0.45
CA TRP A 156 -4.60 -12.82 -0.53
C TRP A 156 -4.42 -11.36 -0.12
N VAL A 157 -5.38 -10.48 -0.45
CA VAL A 157 -5.35 -9.06 -0.05
C VAL A 157 -5.54 -8.93 1.46
N LEU A 158 -6.47 -9.69 2.04
CA LEU A 158 -6.73 -9.69 3.46
C LEU A 158 -5.48 -10.08 4.27
N VAL A 159 -4.79 -11.15 3.86
CA VAL A 159 -3.55 -11.61 4.52
C VAL A 159 -2.46 -10.55 4.47
N GLU A 160 -2.21 -9.97 3.29
CA GLU A 160 -1.19 -8.93 3.11
C GLU A 160 -1.56 -7.64 3.83
N SER A 161 -2.85 -7.25 3.84
CA SER A 161 -3.34 -6.05 4.53
C SER A 161 -3.07 -6.10 6.03
N VAL A 162 -3.29 -7.26 6.66
CA VAL A 162 -2.97 -7.47 8.09
C VAL A 162 -1.47 -7.32 8.36
N GLN A 163 -0.61 -7.89 7.50
CA GLN A 163 0.85 -7.77 7.64
C GLN A 163 1.30 -6.31 7.51
N TYR A 164 0.80 -5.58 6.52
CA TYR A 164 1.14 -4.17 6.32
C TYR A 164 0.63 -3.29 7.47
N LYS A 165 -0.59 -3.53 7.97
CA LYS A 165 -1.11 -2.84 9.16
C LYS A 165 -0.19 -3.04 10.36
N ASN A 166 0.24 -4.28 10.62
CA ASN A 166 1.12 -4.58 11.75
C ASN A 166 2.46 -3.83 11.64
N ILE A 167 3.12 -3.88 10.46
CA ILE A 167 4.37 -3.15 10.22
C ILE A 167 4.17 -1.64 10.40
N TYR A 168 3.06 -1.08 9.91
CA TYR A 168 2.74 0.34 10.08
C TYR A 168 2.55 0.70 11.55
N SER A 169 1.76 -0.08 12.29
CA SER A 169 1.48 0.15 13.71
C SER A 169 2.75 0.09 14.56
N GLU A 170 3.61 -0.93 14.36
CA GLU A 170 4.89 -1.05 15.04
C GLU A 170 5.82 0.14 14.71
N SER A 171 5.89 0.53 13.44
CA SER A 171 6.71 1.65 13.00
C SER A 171 6.23 2.98 13.57
N LEU A 172 4.92 3.20 13.61
CA LEU A 172 4.32 4.41 14.18
C LEU A 172 4.53 4.46 15.69
N GLN A 173 4.37 3.34 16.40
CA GLN A 173 4.61 3.26 17.84
C GLN A 173 6.06 3.63 18.18
N GLU A 174 7.03 3.07 17.45
CA GLU A 174 8.45 3.40 17.65
C GLU A 174 8.74 4.86 17.28
N LEU A 175 8.15 5.38 16.19
CA LEU A 175 8.26 6.78 15.80
C LEU A 175 7.76 7.72 16.89
N CYS A 176 6.55 7.50 17.40
CA CYS A 176 5.96 8.32 18.44
C CYS A 176 6.78 8.29 19.72
N LYS A 177 7.26 7.11 20.13
CA LYS A 177 8.17 6.98 21.28
C LYS A 177 9.41 7.84 21.12
N LEU A 178 10.11 7.78 19.97
CA LEU A 178 11.31 8.57 19.72
C LEU A 178 11.03 10.07 19.67
N LEU A 179 9.88 10.50 19.12
CA LEU A 179 9.50 11.91 19.07
C LEU A 179 9.17 12.44 20.48
N ILE A 180 8.43 11.68 21.27
CA ILE A 180 8.08 12.03 22.66
C ILE A 180 9.35 12.11 23.55
N GLU A 181 10.28 11.16 23.43
CA GLU A 181 11.58 11.20 24.13
C GLU A 181 12.38 12.47 23.81
N ARG A 182 12.19 13.06 22.65
CA ARG A 182 12.84 14.31 22.22
C ARG A 182 12.05 15.57 22.57
N GLY A 183 10.81 15.43 23.04
CA GLY A 183 9.90 16.56 23.27
C GLY A 183 9.20 17.07 22.00
N ASP A 184 9.30 16.36 20.88
CA ASP A 184 8.71 16.73 19.58
C ASP A 184 7.22 16.34 19.51
N TYR A 185 6.42 16.73 20.53
CA TYR A 185 5.02 16.32 20.70
C TYR A 185 4.11 16.74 19.55
N GLU A 186 4.31 17.93 18.97
CA GLU A 186 3.52 18.42 17.82
C GLU A 186 3.74 17.52 16.58
N GLU A 187 4.95 17.02 16.40
CA GLU A 187 5.23 16.09 15.32
C GLU A 187 4.61 14.73 15.57
N ALA A 188 4.64 14.23 16.81
CA ALA A 188 3.96 12.99 17.19
C ALA A 188 2.46 13.06 16.91
N LEU A 189 1.80 14.17 17.27
CA LEU A 189 0.39 14.42 16.95
C LEU A 189 0.09 14.30 15.45
N ARG A 190 0.92 14.92 14.60
CA ARG A 190 0.74 14.87 13.13
C ARG A 190 0.83 13.45 12.57
N PHE A 191 1.68 12.60 13.14
CA PHE A 191 1.80 11.21 12.70
C PHE A 191 0.70 10.30 13.25
N CYS A 192 0.19 10.57 14.46
CA CYS A 192 -0.91 9.80 15.05
C CYS A 192 -2.26 10.09 14.41
N GLU A 193 -2.50 11.30 13.90
CA GLU A 193 -3.80 11.70 13.38
C GLU A 193 -4.35 10.79 12.27
N PRO A 194 -3.58 10.43 11.22
CA PRO A 194 -4.04 9.49 10.20
C PRO A 194 -4.37 8.10 10.78
N ALA A 195 -3.59 7.65 11.77
CA ALA A 195 -3.82 6.36 12.41
C ALA A 195 -5.13 6.33 13.21
N CYS A 196 -5.47 7.41 13.92
CA CYS A 196 -6.75 7.55 14.60
C CYS A 196 -7.94 7.50 13.65
N GLN A 197 -7.79 8.06 12.44
CA GLN A 197 -8.84 8.04 11.42
C GLN A 197 -9.00 6.65 10.79
N LEU A 198 -7.88 5.97 10.49
CA LEU A 198 -7.88 4.65 9.88
C LEU A 198 -8.31 3.55 10.85
N TYR A 199 -7.90 3.68 12.11
CA TYR A 199 -8.05 2.66 13.14
C TYR A 199 -8.57 3.29 14.44
N PRO A 200 -9.83 3.74 14.46
CA PRO A 200 -10.40 4.49 15.58
C PRO A 200 -10.54 3.68 16.89
N PHE A 201 -10.42 2.35 16.81
CA PHE A 201 -10.49 1.45 17.98
C PHE A 201 -9.11 0.98 18.47
N ASP A 202 -8.03 1.43 17.82
CA ASP A 202 -6.67 1.17 18.27
C ASP A 202 -6.26 2.23 19.33
N GLU A 203 -5.06 2.10 19.92
CA GLU A 203 -4.61 2.92 21.06
C GLU A 203 -4.06 4.32 20.70
N TRP A 204 -4.21 4.76 19.46
CA TRP A 204 -3.58 6.01 18.96
C TRP A 204 -4.12 7.27 19.61
N GLN A 205 -5.38 7.25 20.05
CA GLN A 205 -6.02 8.37 20.77
C GLN A 205 -5.35 8.61 22.12
N SER A 206 -4.89 7.57 22.82
CA SER A 206 -4.16 7.73 24.09
C SER A 206 -2.84 8.48 23.87
N VAL A 207 -2.09 8.15 22.82
CA VAL A 207 -0.85 8.85 22.45
C VAL A 207 -1.12 10.33 22.17
N ARG A 208 -2.24 10.66 21.50
CA ARG A 208 -2.63 12.05 21.24
C ARG A 208 -2.97 12.80 22.51
N ILE A 209 -3.74 12.17 23.41
CA ILE A 209 -4.08 12.77 24.72
C ILE A 209 -2.81 13.08 25.50
N ASP A 210 -1.86 12.14 25.59
CA ASP A 210 -0.59 12.34 26.27
C ASP A 210 0.23 13.49 25.66
N CYS A 211 0.27 13.60 24.35
CA CYS A 211 0.93 14.71 23.67
C CYS A 211 0.25 16.06 23.95
N TYR A 212 -1.09 16.12 23.95
CA TYR A 212 -1.83 17.34 24.30
C TYR A 212 -1.57 17.76 25.75
N MET A 213 -1.54 16.80 26.67
CA MET A 213 -1.20 17.07 28.09
C MET A 213 0.22 17.62 28.23
N ALA A 214 1.21 17.03 27.54
CA ALA A 214 2.59 17.49 27.58
C ALA A 214 2.76 18.91 26.98
N LEU A 215 1.92 19.29 26.04
CA LEU A 215 1.89 20.63 25.43
C LEU A 215 1.03 21.63 26.24
N ASN A 216 0.49 21.26 27.38
CA ASN A 216 -0.48 22.04 28.18
C ASN A 216 -1.76 22.40 27.40
N ARG A 217 -2.11 21.65 26.38
CA ARG A 217 -3.33 21.78 25.57
C ARG A 217 -4.48 21.00 26.21
N TYR A 218 -4.79 21.31 27.45
CA TYR A 218 -5.74 20.53 28.28
C TYR A 218 -7.16 20.47 27.68
N LYS A 219 -7.61 21.55 27.02
CA LYS A 219 -8.90 21.57 26.35
C LYS A 219 -8.97 20.54 25.22
N ASP A 220 -7.90 20.44 24.43
CA ASP A 220 -7.82 19.50 23.31
C ASP A 220 -7.74 18.05 23.84
N ALA A 221 -7.00 17.83 24.93
CA ALA A 221 -6.92 16.53 25.57
C ALA A 221 -8.30 16.03 26.08
N VAL A 222 -9.07 16.92 26.73
CA VAL A 222 -10.42 16.61 27.20
C VAL A 222 -11.36 16.31 26.03
N GLN A 223 -11.31 17.12 24.97
CA GLN A 223 -12.14 16.91 23.78
C GLN A 223 -11.83 15.57 23.09
N GLU A 224 -10.53 15.23 22.97
CA GLU A 224 -10.12 13.95 22.40
C GLU A 224 -10.61 12.77 23.25
N TYR A 225 -10.49 12.87 24.58
CA TYR A 225 -11.00 11.86 25.48
C TYR A 225 -12.53 11.67 25.34
N GLU A 226 -13.30 12.77 25.33
CA GLU A 226 -14.75 12.71 25.16
C GLU A 226 -15.16 12.10 23.80
N ASN A 227 -14.45 12.46 22.74
CA ASN A 227 -14.70 11.91 21.40
C ASN A 227 -14.40 10.41 21.35
N THR A 228 -13.30 10.00 21.97
CA THR A 228 -12.90 8.59 22.05
C THR A 228 -13.92 7.80 22.88
N ALA A 229 -14.34 8.33 24.05
CA ALA A 229 -15.33 7.66 24.88
C ALA A 229 -16.66 7.38 24.15
N LYS A 230 -17.11 8.30 23.28
CA LYS A 230 -18.33 8.11 22.47
C LYS A 230 -18.22 7.00 21.41
N LEU A 231 -17.02 6.52 21.09
CA LEU A 231 -16.84 5.39 20.15
C LEU A 231 -17.09 4.04 20.84
N PHE A 232 -16.99 3.99 22.18
CA PHE A 232 -17.07 2.75 22.95
C PHE A 232 -18.37 2.61 23.77
N PHE A 233 -19.12 3.70 23.91
CA PHE A 233 -20.37 3.77 24.69
C PHE A 233 -21.52 4.42 23.91
#